data_ed10eb5e16fbe31104bc4e40b88a1d57
#
_entry.id   ed10eb5e16fbe31104bc4e40b88a1d57
#
_cell.length_a   1.000
_cell.length_b   1.000
_cell.length_c   1.000
_cell.angle_alpha   90.00
_cell.angle_beta   90.00
_cell.angle_gamma   90.00
#
_symmetry.space_group_name_H-M   'P 1'
#
loop_
_entity.id
_entity.type
_entity.pdbx_description
1 polymer ?
#
loop_
_entity_poly.entity_id
_entity_poly.type
_entity_poly.pdbx_seq_one_letter_code
_entity_poly.pdbx_strand_id
1 'polypeptide(L)'
;LYHLRWPMYAIDKLASVCTGDLFMESAIADDFSAYRGGLGKGFGADMVMEFYPNDEYGENVTNWWAPTLRAMGGMVKAAGFETVRGWKLTDTPTRVSQCRGFVWGTKS
;
A
#
# COMPACT_ATOMS: atom_id res chain seq x y z
N LEU A 1 -6.30 -1.54 -0.98
CA LEU A 1 -6.00 -0.12 -0.82
C LEU A 1 -5.85 0.61 -2.15
N TYR A 2 -5.19 0.00 -3.12
CA TYR A 2 -4.88 0.65 -4.40
C TYR A 2 -6.10 0.95 -5.27
N HIS A 3 -7.24 0.35 -4.99
CA HIS A 3 -8.52 0.67 -5.66
C HIS A 3 -9.26 1.84 -5.00
N LEU A 4 -8.79 2.34 -3.86
CA LEU A 4 -9.45 3.42 -3.13
C LEU A 4 -8.96 4.77 -3.64
N ARG A 5 -9.89 5.64 -3.97
CA ARG A 5 -9.55 7.00 -4.43
C ARG A 5 -9.06 7.87 -3.29
N TRP A 6 -9.61 7.68 -2.08
CA TRP A 6 -9.20 8.38 -0.88
C TRP A 6 -8.79 7.40 0.22
N PRO A 7 -7.57 6.83 0.12
CA PRO A 7 -7.17 5.75 1.03
C PRO A 7 -7.10 6.17 2.49
N MET A 8 -6.62 7.38 2.81
CA MET A 8 -6.56 7.82 4.20
C MET A 8 -7.95 7.97 4.82
N TYR A 9 -8.92 8.47 4.05
CA TYR A 9 -10.31 8.56 4.52
C TYR A 9 -10.86 7.17 4.87
N ALA A 10 -10.62 6.20 3.99
CA ALA A 10 -11.08 4.82 4.20
C ALA A 10 -10.42 4.19 5.43
N ILE A 11 -9.13 4.39 5.61
CA ILE A 11 -8.39 3.86 6.78
C ILE A 11 -8.89 4.50 8.06
N ASP A 12 -9.15 5.81 8.07
CA ASP A 12 -9.70 6.51 9.23
C ASP A 12 -11.09 5.99 9.58
N LYS A 13 -11.92 5.70 8.59
CA LYS A 13 -13.24 5.11 8.81
C LYS A 13 -13.14 3.70 9.42
N LEU A 14 -12.25 2.87 8.89
CA LEU A 14 -12.01 1.54 9.45
C LEU A 14 -11.50 1.64 10.89
N ALA A 15 -10.59 2.57 11.16
CA ALA A 15 -10.06 2.79 12.50
C ALA A 15 -11.14 3.20 13.49
N SER A 16 -12.13 4.00 13.05
CA SER A 16 -13.19 4.48 13.91
C SER A 16 -14.12 3.38 14.42
N VAL A 17 -14.21 2.26 13.71
CA VAL A 17 -15.08 1.11 14.08
C VAL A 17 -14.28 -0.11 14.53
N CYS A 18 -12.97 -0.10 14.38
CA CYS A 18 -12.11 -1.21 14.76
C CYS A 18 -11.67 -1.06 16.22
N THR A 19 -11.85 -2.11 17.00
CA THR A 19 -11.48 -2.12 18.43
C THR A 19 -10.27 -3.04 18.72
N GLY A 20 -9.71 -3.68 17.72
CA GLY A 20 -8.63 -4.64 17.88
C GLY A 20 -7.65 -4.55 16.73
N ASP A 21 -7.73 -5.53 15.85
CA ASP A 21 -6.75 -5.72 14.77
C ASP A 21 -7.29 -5.23 13.44
N LEU A 22 -6.39 -4.68 12.62
CA LEU A 22 -6.63 -4.37 11.22
C LEU A 22 -5.60 -5.10 10.38
N PHE A 23 -6.06 -5.85 9.38
CA PHE A 23 -5.21 -6.42 8.34
C PHE A 23 -5.49 -5.72 7.02
N MET A 24 -4.42 -5.39 6.31
CA MET A 24 -4.53 -4.68 5.05
C MET A 24 -3.57 -5.28 4.03
N GLU A 25 -4.05 -5.49 2.81
CA GLU A 25 -3.24 -5.92 1.69
C GLU A 25 -3.34 -4.88 0.58
N SER A 26 -2.25 -4.65 -0.13
CA SER A 26 -2.27 -3.77 -1.31
C SER A 26 -1.13 -4.10 -2.26
N ALA A 27 -1.30 -3.69 -3.51
CA ALA A 27 -0.17 -3.49 -4.40
C ALA A 27 0.75 -2.45 -3.78
N ILE A 28 2.05 -2.67 -3.86
CA ILE A 28 3.06 -1.77 -3.30
C ILE A 28 4.08 -1.36 -4.36
N ALA A 29 4.67 -0.19 -4.16
CA ALA A 29 5.60 0.41 -5.11
C ALA A 29 7.08 0.24 -4.71
N ASP A 30 7.40 -0.69 -3.81
CA ASP A 30 8.77 -0.95 -3.39
C ASP A 30 9.64 -1.42 -4.56
N ASP A 31 9.12 -2.32 -5.38
CA ASP A 31 9.87 -2.97 -6.45
C ASP A 31 9.29 -2.68 -7.85
N PHE A 32 8.33 -1.77 -7.94
CA PHE A 32 7.67 -1.42 -9.20
C PHE A 32 7.30 0.06 -9.21
N SER A 33 7.44 0.70 -10.36
CA SER A 33 6.89 2.04 -10.62
C SER A 33 6.41 2.12 -12.06
N ALA A 34 5.19 2.61 -12.26
CA ALA A 34 4.63 2.82 -13.60
C ALA A 34 5.39 3.92 -14.36
N TYR A 35 6.05 4.84 -13.65
CA TYR A 35 6.71 6.01 -14.24
C TYR A 35 8.23 5.92 -14.29
N ARG A 36 8.83 5.00 -13.54
CA ARG A 36 10.29 4.91 -13.39
C ARG A 36 10.93 3.74 -14.13
N GLY A 37 10.14 2.97 -14.87
CA GLY A 37 10.66 1.87 -15.67
C GLY A 37 10.08 0.50 -15.36
N GLY A 38 9.07 0.39 -14.52
CA GLY A 38 8.36 -0.85 -14.26
C GLY A 38 8.97 -1.72 -13.18
N LEU A 39 8.91 -3.02 -13.38
CA LEU A 39 9.40 -4.00 -12.41
C LEU A 39 10.91 -3.85 -12.19
N GLY A 40 11.33 -3.88 -10.93
CA GLY A 40 12.72 -3.67 -10.53
C GLY A 40 13.13 -2.21 -10.41
N LYS A 41 12.22 -1.27 -10.67
CA LYS A 41 12.48 0.18 -10.68
C LYS A 41 11.58 0.93 -9.69
N GLY A 42 11.28 0.33 -8.55
CA GLY A 42 10.43 0.93 -7.55
C GLY A 42 11.13 1.95 -6.64
N PHE A 43 10.46 2.28 -5.54
CA PHE A 43 10.90 3.29 -4.58
C PHE A 43 11.61 2.71 -3.36
N GLY A 44 11.78 1.38 -3.32
CA GLY A 44 12.39 0.74 -2.16
C GLY A 44 11.60 1.01 -0.88
N ALA A 45 12.30 1.38 0.19
CA ALA A 45 11.70 1.64 1.49
C ALA A 45 11.35 3.13 1.71
N ASP A 46 11.24 3.93 0.66
CA ASP A 46 10.86 5.32 0.79
C ASP A 46 9.39 5.45 1.24
N MET A 47 9.07 6.53 1.91
CA MET A 47 7.70 6.82 2.38
C MET A 47 6.95 7.58 1.29
N VAL A 48 6.45 6.86 0.27
CA VAL A 48 5.80 7.48 -0.90
C VAL A 48 4.58 6.68 -1.35
N MET A 49 3.70 7.35 -2.10
CA MET A 49 2.61 6.73 -2.85
C MET A 49 2.68 7.18 -4.30
N GLU A 50 2.60 6.25 -5.24
CA GLU A 50 2.53 6.55 -6.65
C GLU A 50 1.07 6.68 -7.09
N PHE A 51 0.76 7.73 -7.83
CA PHE A 51 -0.61 8.05 -8.26
C PHE A 51 -0.83 7.68 -9.72
N TYR A 52 -2.01 7.13 -10.01
CA TYR A 52 -2.40 6.69 -11.35
C TYR A 52 -3.73 7.37 -11.76
N PRO A 53 -3.67 8.54 -12.43
CA PRO A 53 -4.90 9.25 -12.81
C PRO A 53 -5.68 8.55 -13.92
N ASN A 54 -5.08 7.61 -14.64
CA ASN A 54 -5.71 6.92 -15.77
C ASN A 54 -5.60 5.40 -15.60
N ASP A 55 -4.80 4.74 -16.46
CA ASP A 55 -4.66 3.29 -16.50
C ASP A 55 -3.19 2.82 -16.36
N GLU A 56 -2.35 3.65 -15.78
CA GLU A 56 -0.89 3.42 -15.73
C GLU A 56 -0.52 2.16 -14.97
N TYR A 57 -1.36 1.71 -14.05
CA TYR A 57 -1.12 0.47 -13.31
C TYR A 57 -2.03 -0.64 -13.81
N GLY A 58 -1.43 -1.62 -14.52
CA GLY A 58 -2.14 -2.80 -14.99
C GLY A 58 -3.22 -2.51 -16.04
N GLU A 59 -3.13 -1.39 -16.74
CA GLU A 59 -4.11 -0.97 -17.75
C GLU A 59 -5.54 -0.93 -17.21
N ASN A 60 -5.68 -0.56 -15.93
CA ASN A 60 -6.97 -0.55 -15.23
C ASN A 60 -7.22 0.82 -14.60
N VAL A 61 -8.28 1.49 -15.04
CA VAL A 61 -8.64 2.84 -14.57
C VAL A 61 -9.16 2.87 -13.13
N THR A 62 -9.39 1.71 -12.49
CA THR A 62 -9.81 1.63 -11.09
C THR A 62 -8.65 1.48 -10.12
N ASN A 63 -7.41 1.47 -10.62
CA ASN A 63 -6.22 1.49 -9.79
C ASN A 63 -5.77 2.95 -9.61
N TRP A 64 -5.82 3.46 -8.39
CA TRP A 64 -5.56 4.88 -8.11
C TRP A 64 -4.19 5.13 -7.51
N TRP A 65 -3.72 4.25 -6.61
CA TRP A 65 -2.52 4.47 -5.81
C TRP A 65 -1.78 3.17 -5.59
N ALA A 66 -0.45 3.25 -5.54
CA ALA A 66 0.38 2.20 -4.96
C ALA A 66 1.31 2.82 -3.93
N PRO A 67 1.09 2.55 -2.64
CA PRO A 67 2.01 2.99 -1.60
C PRO A 67 3.24 2.09 -1.58
N THR A 68 4.35 2.58 -1.05
CA THR A 68 5.38 1.68 -0.56
C THR A 68 4.87 0.98 0.69
N LEU A 69 5.48 -0.14 1.06
CA LEU A 69 5.12 -0.85 2.30
C LEU A 69 5.27 0.09 3.50
N ARG A 70 6.33 0.89 3.52
CA ARG A 70 6.56 1.86 4.59
C ARG A 70 5.46 2.92 4.66
N ALA A 71 5.00 3.42 3.52
CA ALA A 71 3.91 4.39 3.47
C ALA A 71 2.60 3.76 3.96
N MET A 72 2.31 2.52 3.56
CA MET A 72 1.11 1.81 4.00
C MET A 72 1.09 1.63 5.52
N GLY A 73 2.22 1.21 6.10
CA GLY A 73 2.37 1.12 7.56
C GLY A 73 2.21 2.46 8.25
N GLY A 74 2.78 3.51 7.66
CA GLY A 74 2.64 4.88 8.17
C GLY A 74 1.20 5.36 8.19
N MET A 75 0.41 5.04 7.16
CA MET A 75 -1.00 5.39 7.08
C MET A 75 -1.81 4.70 8.17
N VAL A 76 -1.55 3.42 8.41
CA VAL A 76 -2.22 2.64 9.47
C VAL A 76 -1.87 3.21 10.84
N LYS A 77 -0.61 3.55 11.06
CA LYS A 77 -0.17 4.17 12.33
C LYS A 77 -0.80 5.54 12.52
N ALA A 78 -0.86 6.36 11.48
CA ALA A 78 -1.47 7.69 11.54
C ALA A 78 -2.96 7.62 11.85
N ALA A 79 -3.64 6.54 11.49
CA ALA A 79 -5.05 6.33 11.80
C ALA A 79 -5.31 5.92 13.26
N GLY A 80 -4.26 5.71 14.07
CA GLY A 80 -4.38 5.46 15.50
C GLY A 80 -4.03 4.05 15.97
N PHE A 81 -3.47 3.21 15.12
CA PHE A 81 -3.01 1.89 15.53
C PHE A 81 -1.62 2.00 16.16
N GLU A 82 -1.44 1.43 17.35
CA GLU A 82 -0.22 1.60 18.14
C GLU A 82 0.92 0.71 17.67
N THR A 83 0.60 -0.57 17.41
CA THR A 83 1.58 -1.53 16.90
C THR A 83 1.26 -1.80 15.46
N VAL A 84 2.24 -1.62 14.59
CA VAL A 84 2.09 -1.82 13.14
C VAL A 84 3.24 -2.68 12.65
N ARG A 85 2.91 -3.76 11.94
CA ARG A 85 3.87 -4.64 11.29
C ARG A 85 3.54 -4.76 9.82
N GLY A 86 4.57 -4.80 8.99
CA GLY A 86 4.41 -4.95 7.56
C GLY A 86 5.38 -5.96 6.98
N TRP A 87 4.96 -6.63 5.91
CA TRP A 87 5.82 -7.55 5.16
C TRP A 87 5.40 -7.61 3.71
N LYS A 88 6.32 -8.01 2.85
CA LYS A 88 6.06 -8.22 1.42
C LYS A 88 5.63 -9.65 1.16
N LEU A 89 4.87 -9.85 0.08
CA LEU A 89 4.56 -11.19 -0.42
C LEU A 89 5.84 -11.94 -0.78
N THR A 90 6.80 -11.26 -1.43
CA THR A 90 8.12 -11.79 -1.73
C THR A 90 9.12 -10.64 -1.81
N ASP A 91 10.37 -10.90 -1.42
CA ASP A 91 11.45 -9.93 -1.54
C ASP A 91 12.03 -9.86 -2.95
N THR A 92 11.70 -10.84 -3.80
CA THR A 92 12.24 -10.98 -5.16
C THR A 92 11.12 -11.18 -6.18
N PRO A 93 10.24 -10.17 -6.38
CA PRO A 93 9.15 -10.32 -7.33
C PRO A 93 9.68 -10.45 -8.76
N THR A 94 9.12 -11.40 -9.50
CA THR A 94 9.45 -11.62 -10.92
C THR A 94 8.37 -11.12 -11.86
N ARG A 95 7.25 -10.65 -11.33
CA ARG A 95 6.14 -10.03 -12.08
C ARG A 95 5.38 -9.06 -11.19
N VAL A 96 4.68 -8.12 -11.82
CA VAL A 96 3.98 -7.05 -11.12
C VAL A 96 2.95 -7.57 -10.13
N SER A 97 2.26 -8.66 -10.47
CA SER A 97 1.25 -9.27 -9.57
C SER A 97 1.83 -9.77 -8.25
N GLN A 98 3.16 -9.91 -8.14
CA GLN A 98 3.84 -10.29 -6.90
C GLN A 98 4.28 -9.08 -6.07
N CYS A 99 4.15 -7.87 -6.59
CA CYS A 99 4.50 -6.63 -5.87
C CYS A 99 3.35 -6.26 -4.93
N ARG A 100 3.19 -7.05 -3.88
CA ARG A 100 2.12 -6.92 -2.89
C ARG A 100 2.72 -6.87 -1.49
N GLY A 101 2.04 -6.11 -0.64
CA GLY A 101 2.43 -5.98 0.75
C GLY A 101 1.24 -6.12 1.69
N PHE A 102 1.57 -6.44 2.92
CA PHE A 102 0.60 -6.68 3.98
C PHE A 102 0.98 -5.85 5.20
N VAL A 103 -0.01 -5.27 5.84
CA VAL A 103 0.18 -4.54 7.09
C VAL A 103 -0.82 -5.05 8.11
N TRP A 104 -0.34 -5.26 9.33
CA TRP A 104 -1.16 -5.62 10.49
C TRP A 104 -0.98 -4.54 11.55
N GLY A 105 -2.09 -3.92 11.93
CA GLY A 105 -2.11 -2.92 12.99
C GLY A 105 -2.97 -3.38 14.16
N THR A 106 -2.56 -3.03 15.38
CA THR A 106 -3.32 -3.33 16.59
C THR A 106 -3.59 -2.06 17.39
N LYS A 107 -4.75 -2.04 18.07
CA LYS A 107 -5.08 -1.07 19.10
C LYS A 107 -5.05 -1.77 20.45
N SER A 108 -4.50 -1.10 21.43
CA SER A 108 -4.51 -1.59 22.82
C SER A 108 -5.82 -1.26 23.52
#